data_72f88a3e75f20d2561e195b5415fbc8e
#
_entry.id   72f88a3e75f20d2561e195b5415fbc8e
#
_cell.length_a   1.000
_cell.length_b   1.000
_cell.length_c   1.000
_cell.angle_alpha   90.00
_cell.angle_beta   90.00
_cell.angle_gamma   90.00
#
_symmetry.space_group_name_H-M   'P 1'
#
loop_
_entity.id
_entity.type
_entity.pdbx_description
1 polymer ?
#
loop_
_entity_poly.entity_id
_entity_poly.type
_entity_poly.pdbx_seq_one_letter_code
_entity_poly.pdbx_strand_id
1 'polypeptide(L)'
;RCPVCRVPASKFVEQKGEQKLAAVHEYGVYAQTVKNNPDISDEDKKFIFDQLMANFNGECSEVGMYLCMARIAHREGYPEIGLYWEKAAYEEAEHAAKFAELLGEDLEPNMKATTKDNLAWRVDCEFGATQGKFDLAVCAKKNGLDAIHDTVHEMARDEARHGRGLEGLLKR
;
A
#
# COMPACT_ATOMS: atom_id res chain seq x y z
N ARG A 1 -2.93 -8.03 -30.72
CA ARG A 1 -3.90 -7.01 -30.35
C ARG A 1 -3.87 -6.80 -28.84
N CYS A 2 -4.06 -5.57 -28.40
CA CYS A 2 -4.23 -5.27 -26.98
C CYS A 2 -5.44 -6.04 -26.40
N PRO A 3 -5.33 -6.73 -25.28
CA PRO A 3 -6.46 -7.45 -24.69
C PRO A 3 -7.56 -6.51 -24.17
N VAL A 4 -7.24 -5.26 -23.87
CA VAL A 4 -8.18 -4.27 -23.32
C VAL A 4 -8.89 -3.47 -24.46
N CYS A 5 -8.11 -2.78 -25.29
CA CYS A 5 -8.68 -1.87 -26.33
C CYS A 5 -8.72 -2.47 -27.75
N ARG A 6 -8.24 -3.69 -27.93
CA ARG A 6 -8.18 -4.44 -29.21
C ARG A 6 -7.35 -3.79 -30.33
N VAL A 7 -6.58 -2.75 -30.00
CA VAL A 7 -5.67 -2.10 -30.95
C VAL A 7 -4.66 -3.11 -31.48
N PRO A 8 -4.37 -3.14 -32.81
CA PRO A 8 -3.39 -4.07 -33.40
C PRO A 8 -1.97 -3.74 -32.92
N ALA A 9 -1.11 -4.77 -32.84
CA ALA A 9 0.28 -4.64 -32.38
C ALA A 9 1.08 -3.58 -33.16
N SER A 10 0.77 -3.40 -34.46
CA SER A 10 1.40 -2.38 -35.31
C SER A 10 1.13 -0.92 -34.91
N LYS A 11 0.20 -0.68 -34.00
CA LYS A 11 -0.08 0.64 -33.45
C LYS A 11 0.66 0.91 -32.12
N PHE A 12 1.36 -0.09 -31.59
CA PHE A 12 2.21 0.13 -30.42
C PHE A 12 3.58 0.61 -30.89
N VAL A 13 4.03 1.68 -30.29
CA VAL A 13 5.36 2.23 -30.51
C VAL A 13 6.17 1.95 -29.23
N GLU A 14 7.33 1.32 -29.39
CA GLU A 14 8.27 1.17 -28.28
C GLU A 14 8.73 2.55 -27.82
N GLN A 15 8.50 2.91 -26.58
CA GLN A 15 9.06 4.14 -26.01
C GLN A 15 10.56 3.93 -25.77
N LYS A 16 11.38 4.71 -26.51
CA LYS A 16 12.83 4.75 -26.33
C LYS A 16 13.20 6.06 -25.65
N GLY A 17 13.98 5.96 -24.56
CA GLY A 17 14.44 7.11 -23.78
C GLY A 17 13.80 7.24 -22.42
N GLU A 18 14.12 8.30 -21.69
CA GLU A 18 13.51 8.60 -20.40
C GLU A 18 12.02 8.84 -20.54
N GLN A 19 11.22 8.18 -19.69
CA GLN A 19 9.79 8.42 -19.64
C GLN A 19 9.53 9.83 -19.11
N LYS A 20 8.76 10.62 -19.89
CA LYS A 20 8.25 11.89 -19.41
C LYS A 20 7.12 11.64 -18.43
N LEU A 21 7.06 12.46 -17.38
CA LEU A 21 5.92 12.44 -16.46
C LEU A 21 4.62 12.68 -17.22
N ALA A 22 3.62 11.85 -16.95
CA ALA A 22 2.27 12.01 -17.48
C ALA A 22 1.52 13.16 -16.77
N ALA A 23 1.89 13.42 -15.51
CA ALA A 23 1.37 14.51 -14.68
C ALA A 23 2.45 15.00 -13.72
N VAL A 24 2.23 16.16 -13.11
CA VAL A 24 3.10 16.68 -12.06
C VAL A 24 2.92 15.86 -10.79
N HIS A 25 4.02 15.52 -10.12
CA HIS A 25 4.00 14.84 -8.84
C HIS A 25 3.45 15.73 -7.72
N GLU A 26 2.61 15.16 -6.88
CA GLU A 26 2.15 15.77 -5.63
C GLU A 26 2.86 15.18 -4.40
N TYR A 27 3.50 14.02 -4.55
CA TYR A 27 4.17 13.29 -3.48
C TYR A 27 5.22 14.15 -2.75
N GLY A 28 4.96 14.45 -1.46
CA GLY A 28 5.84 15.21 -0.59
C GLY A 28 5.90 16.71 -0.85
N VAL A 29 5.20 17.24 -1.85
CA VAL A 29 5.21 18.68 -2.20
C VAL A 29 4.68 19.52 -1.04
N TYR A 30 3.58 19.08 -0.44
CA TYR A 30 2.95 19.81 0.68
C TYR A 30 3.78 19.75 1.96
N ALA A 31 4.45 18.63 2.24
CA ALA A 31 5.39 18.53 3.35
C ALA A 31 6.52 19.58 3.23
N GLN A 32 7.09 19.73 2.03
CA GLN A 32 8.11 20.75 1.78
C GLN A 32 7.55 22.17 1.90
N THR A 33 6.31 22.39 1.46
CA THR A 33 5.64 23.69 1.61
C THR A 33 5.50 24.07 3.07
N VAL A 34 5.06 23.16 3.93
CA VAL A 34 4.94 23.40 5.39
C VAL A 34 6.30 23.66 6.02
N LYS A 35 7.31 22.82 5.72
CA LYS A 35 8.67 22.95 6.27
C LYS A 35 9.31 24.30 5.93
N ASN A 36 9.15 24.73 4.69
CA ASN A 36 9.82 25.92 4.17
C ASN A 36 9.03 27.22 4.41
N ASN A 37 7.82 27.16 4.96
CA ASN A 37 7.02 28.35 5.23
C ASN A 37 7.50 29.02 6.54
N PRO A 38 8.06 30.25 6.47
CA PRO A 38 8.53 30.97 7.65
C PRO A 38 7.40 31.53 8.52
N ASP A 39 6.17 31.61 8.00
CA ASP A 39 5.03 32.17 8.72
C ASP A 39 4.34 31.10 9.62
N ILE A 40 4.72 29.83 9.49
CA ILE A 40 4.22 28.75 10.33
C ILE A 40 5.19 28.53 11.50
N SER A 41 4.68 28.56 12.73
CA SER A 41 5.47 28.29 13.93
C SER A 41 5.98 26.83 13.94
N ASP A 42 7.09 26.58 14.63
CA ASP A 42 7.63 25.22 14.79
C ASP A 42 6.65 24.30 15.54
N GLU A 43 5.87 24.85 16.46
CA GLU A 43 4.82 24.12 17.18
C GLU A 43 3.71 23.69 16.23
N ASP A 44 3.22 24.59 15.36
CA ASP A 44 2.19 24.25 14.37
C ASP A 44 2.70 23.27 13.32
N LYS A 45 3.96 23.44 12.85
CA LYS A 45 4.58 22.46 11.95
C LYS A 45 4.58 21.07 12.56
N LYS A 46 5.05 20.98 13.81
CA LYS A 46 5.06 19.70 14.55
C LYS A 46 3.66 19.11 14.67
N PHE A 47 2.68 19.92 15.07
CA PHE A 47 1.29 19.48 15.20
C PHE A 47 0.74 18.96 13.88
N ILE A 48 0.98 19.67 12.76
CA ILE A 48 0.54 19.25 11.42
C ILE A 48 1.11 17.86 11.07
N PHE A 49 2.43 17.66 11.21
CA PHE A 49 3.05 16.39 10.88
C PHE A 49 2.60 15.26 11.80
N ASP A 50 2.50 15.50 13.10
CA ASP A 50 2.01 14.52 14.07
C ASP A 50 0.57 14.08 13.73
N GLN A 51 -0.31 15.02 13.34
CA GLN A 51 -1.69 14.70 12.98
C GLN A 51 -1.79 13.99 11.63
N LEU A 52 -1.03 14.38 10.62
CA LEU A 52 -0.99 13.68 9.34
C LEU A 52 -0.54 12.21 9.53
N MET A 53 0.48 11.99 10.34
CA MET A 53 0.97 10.63 10.65
C MET A 53 -0.06 9.82 11.45
N ALA A 54 -0.69 10.42 12.46
CA ALA A 54 -1.71 9.75 13.27
C ALA A 54 -2.91 9.34 12.42
N ASN A 55 -3.38 10.23 11.54
CA ASN A 55 -4.47 9.93 10.62
C ASN A 55 -4.07 8.82 9.64
N PHE A 56 -2.91 8.90 8.99
CA PHE A 56 -2.43 7.80 8.12
C PHE A 56 -2.49 6.43 8.80
N ASN A 57 -1.98 6.34 10.02
CA ASN A 57 -2.01 5.09 10.79
C ASN A 57 -3.43 4.64 11.15
N GLY A 58 -4.31 5.59 11.48
CA GLY A 58 -5.73 5.35 11.74
C GLY A 58 -6.41 4.73 10.53
N GLU A 59 -6.34 5.39 9.38
CA GLU A 59 -6.95 4.94 8.13
C GLU A 59 -6.45 3.54 7.71
N CYS A 60 -5.12 3.30 7.77
CA CYS A 60 -4.57 1.98 7.49
C CYS A 60 -5.13 0.88 8.40
N SER A 61 -5.35 1.19 9.69
CA SER A 61 -5.93 0.25 10.66
C SER A 61 -7.41 0.00 10.37
N GLU A 62 -8.15 1.03 10.00
CA GLU A 62 -9.58 0.94 9.69
C GLU A 62 -9.87 0.10 8.45
N VAL A 63 -9.01 0.12 7.44
CA VAL A 63 -9.11 -0.79 6.28
C VAL A 63 -9.23 -2.25 6.73
N GLY A 64 -8.32 -2.71 7.57
CA GLY A 64 -8.32 -4.09 8.06
C GLY A 64 -9.51 -4.40 8.98
N MET A 65 -9.84 -3.48 9.87
CA MET A 65 -10.97 -3.63 10.80
C MET A 65 -12.31 -3.67 10.04
N TYR A 66 -12.55 -2.78 9.10
CA TYR A 66 -13.81 -2.72 8.34
C TYR A 66 -14.00 -3.95 7.45
N LEU A 67 -12.94 -4.46 6.82
CA LEU A 67 -13.01 -5.72 6.10
C LEU A 67 -13.31 -6.91 7.02
N CYS A 68 -12.81 -6.91 8.26
CA CYS A 68 -13.16 -7.91 9.26
C CYS A 68 -14.64 -7.79 9.68
N MET A 69 -15.14 -6.57 9.93
CA MET A 69 -16.53 -6.29 10.25
C MET A 69 -17.47 -6.71 9.10
N ALA A 70 -17.06 -6.48 7.86
CA ALA A 70 -17.79 -6.96 6.68
C ALA A 70 -17.97 -8.48 6.69
N ARG A 71 -16.88 -9.23 6.95
CA ARG A 71 -16.94 -10.70 7.06
C ARG A 71 -17.86 -11.17 8.19
N ILE A 72 -17.88 -10.46 9.32
CA ILE A 72 -18.80 -10.76 10.43
C ILE A 72 -20.25 -10.55 9.98
N ALA A 73 -20.58 -9.39 9.40
CA ALA A 73 -21.91 -9.07 8.92
C ALA A 73 -22.43 -10.08 7.89
N HIS A 74 -21.60 -10.47 6.93
CA HIS A 74 -21.96 -11.50 5.94
C HIS A 74 -22.27 -12.86 6.60
N ARG A 75 -21.48 -13.28 7.59
CA ARG A 75 -21.71 -14.54 8.31
C ARG A 75 -22.98 -14.49 9.19
N GLU A 76 -23.34 -13.32 9.69
CA GLU A 76 -24.56 -13.10 10.45
C GLU A 76 -25.81 -12.96 9.57
N GLY A 77 -25.65 -12.89 8.23
CA GLY A 77 -26.75 -12.78 7.28
C GLY A 77 -27.19 -11.34 7.00
N TYR A 78 -26.30 -10.36 7.21
CA TYR A 78 -26.54 -8.94 6.91
C TYR A 78 -25.67 -8.48 5.73
N PRO A 79 -25.95 -8.95 4.50
CA PRO A 79 -25.08 -8.68 3.34
C PRO A 79 -25.02 -7.18 2.98
N GLU A 80 -26.09 -6.41 3.18
CA GLU A 80 -26.15 -4.96 2.95
C GLU A 80 -25.20 -4.19 3.87
N ILE A 81 -25.06 -4.64 5.14
CA ILE A 81 -24.13 -4.06 6.10
C ILE A 81 -22.69 -4.46 5.72
N GLY A 82 -22.49 -5.73 5.33
CA GLY A 82 -21.20 -6.21 4.86
C GLY A 82 -20.68 -5.40 3.67
N LEU A 83 -21.52 -5.19 2.65
CA LEU A 83 -21.17 -4.37 1.48
C LEU A 83 -20.86 -2.90 1.84
N TYR A 84 -21.57 -2.34 2.83
CA TYR A 84 -21.26 -0.99 3.32
C TYR A 84 -19.85 -0.92 3.92
N TRP A 85 -19.47 -1.89 4.78
CA TRP A 85 -18.14 -1.96 5.38
C TRP A 85 -17.03 -2.17 4.33
N GLU A 86 -17.26 -3.01 3.32
CA GLU A 86 -16.30 -3.19 2.21
C GLU A 86 -16.05 -1.89 1.46
N LYS A 87 -17.13 -1.14 1.18
CA LYS A 87 -17.02 0.17 0.53
C LYS A 87 -16.27 1.17 1.40
N ALA A 88 -16.60 1.27 2.69
CA ALA A 88 -15.92 2.15 3.63
C ALA A 88 -14.42 1.80 3.72
N ALA A 89 -14.06 0.51 3.81
CA ALA A 89 -12.65 0.10 3.84
C ALA A 89 -11.86 0.57 2.61
N TYR A 90 -12.49 0.60 1.42
CA TYR A 90 -11.85 1.15 0.23
C TYR A 90 -11.68 2.68 0.31
N GLU A 91 -12.68 3.39 0.85
CA GLU A 91 -12.61 4.83 1.06
C GLU A 91 -11.48 5.19 2.05
N GLU A 92 -11.32 4.43 3.16
CA GLU A 92 -10.20 4.62 4.10
C GLU A 92 -8.83 4.32 3.47
N ALA A 93 -8.75 3.35 2.56
CA ALA A 93 -7.51 3.11 1.81
C ALA A 93 -7.14 4.32 0.93
N GLU A 94 -8.11 4.98 0.31
CA GLU A 94 -7.90 6.21 -0.47
C GLU A 94 -7.49 7.38 0.44
N HIS A 95 -8.07 7.50 1.64
CA HIS A 95 -7.66 8.52 2.63
C HIS A 95 -6.20 8.28 3.06
N ALA A 96 -5.83 7.05 3.41
CA ALA A 96 -4.45 6.70 3.75
C ALA A 96 -3.48 7.07 2.62
N ALA A 97 -3.82 6.77 1.37
CA ALA A 97 -2.99 7.12 0.22
C ALA A 97 -2.78 8.64 0.11
N LYS A 98 -3.83 9.45 0.33
CA LYS A 98 -3.73 10.92 0.33
C LYS A 98 -2.85 11.45 1.46
N PHE A 99 -2.97 10.91 2.68
CA PHE A 99 -2.07 11.27 3.78
C PHE A 99 -0.62 10.90 3.47
N ALA A 100 -0.39 9.76 2.82
CA ALA A 100 0.94 9.37 2.37
C ALA A 100 1.52 10.36 1.34
N GLU A 101 0.74 10.83 0.38
CA GLU A 101 1.16 11.85 -0.57
C GLU A 101 1.51 13.19 0.11
N LEU A 102 0.71 13.62 1.11
CA LEU A 102 0.95 14.84 1.87
C LEU A 102 2.25 14.76 2.68
N LEU A 103 2.52 13.61 3.32
CA LEU A 103 3.71 13.37 4.13
C LEU A 103 4.98 13.16 3.29
N GLY A 104 4.88 12.47 2.16
CA GLY A 104 6.03 12.12 1.36
C GLY A 104 7.05 11.28 2.15
N GLU A 105 8.34 11.62 2.03
CA GLU A 105 9.43 10.90 2.72
C GLU A 105 9.40 11.04 4.25
N ASP A 106 8.59 11.94 4.80
CA ASP A 106 8.38 12.03 6.26
C ASP A 106 7.56 10.85 6.79
N LEU A 107 6.74 10.21 5.95
CA LEU A 107 6.04 8.98 6.29
C LEU A 107 7.02 7.80 6.34
N GLU A 108 7.76 7.60 5.26
CA GLU A 108 8.66 6.46 5.07
C GLU A 108 9.84 6.89 4.17
N PRO A 109 11.05 7.00 4.74
CA PRO A 109 12.21 7.52 4.00
C PRO A 109 12.60 6.68 2.77
N ASN A 110 12.21 5.41 2.71
CA ASN A 110 12.49 4.53 1.57
C ASN A 110 11.46 4.66 0.44
N MET A 111 10.27 5.17 0.72
CA MET A 111 9.27 5.46 -0.30
C MET A 111 9.67 6.74 -1.05
N LYS A 112 9.74 6.67 -2.38
CA LYS A 112 10.24 7.75 -3.24
C LYS A 112 9.18 8.20 -4.26
N ALA A 113 9.43 9.37 -4.86
CA ALA A 113 8.59 9.89 -5.95
C ALA A 113 8.85 9.17 -7.29
N THR A 114 9.60 8.08 -7.32
CA THR A 114 9.87 7.32 -8.53
C THR A 114 9.38 5.88 -8.42
N THR A 115 8.70 5.41 -9.46
CA THR A 115 8.19 4.03 -9.53
C THR A 115 9.32 3.01 -9.41
N LYS A 116 10.47 3.26 -10.04
CA LYS A 116 11.61 2.33 -10.04
C LYS A 116 12.17 2.11 -8.64
N ASP A 117 12.35 3.19 -7.87
CA ASP A 117 12.89 3.10 -6.51
C ASP A 117 11.90 2.40 -5.59
N ASN A 118 10.60 2.69 -5.71
CA ASN A 118 9.56 2.03 -4.94
C ASN A 118 9.46 0.53 -5.26
N LEU A 119 9.58 0.13 -6.52
CA LEU A 119 9.64 -1.29 -6.91
C LEU A 119 10.85 -1.98 -6.27
N ALA A 120 12.04 -1.39 -6.39
CA ALA A 120 13.27 -1.96 -5.83
C ALA A 120 13.16 -2.15 -4.30
N TRP A 121 12.74 -1.11 -3.59
CA TRP A 121 12.55 -1.19 -2.15
C TRP A 121 11.52 -2.25 -1.75
N ARG A 122 10.36 -2.29 -2.42
CA ARG A 122 9.29 -3.23 -2.05
C ARG A 122 9.62 -4.68 -2.31
N VAL A 123 10.46 -5.00 -3.32
CA VAL A 123 10.92 -6.39 -3.55
C VAL A 123 11.52 -6.98 -2.27
N ASP A 124 12.45 -6.26 -1.63
CA ASP A 124 13.10 -6.74 -0.41
C ASP A 124 12.12 -6.83 0.76
N CYS A 125 11.20 -5.87 0.88
CA CYS A 125 10.17 -5.90 1.92
C CYS A 125 9.22 -7.10 1.79
N GLU A 126 8.78 -7.44 0.58
CA GLU A 126 7.88 -8.59 0.34
C GLU A 126 8.58 -9.91 0.68
N PHE A 127 9.86 -10.07 0.31
CA PHE A 127 10.62 -11.25 0.70
C PHE A 127 10.86 -11.34 2.21
N GLY A 128 11.11 -10.20 2.87
CA GLY A 128 11.19 -10.14 4.34
C GLY A 128 9.85 -10.51 5.00
N ALA A 129 8.73 -9.99 4.48
CA ALA A 129 7.40 -10.34 4.95
C ALA A 129 7.06 -11.82 4.73
N THR A 130 7.53 -12.41 3.63
CA THR A 130 7.43 -13.86 3.36
C THR A 130 8.08 -14.66 4.48
N GLN A 131 9.33 -14.33 4.84
CA GLN A 131 10.07 -15.04 5.88
C GLN A 131 9.40 -14.89 7.24
N GLY A 132 9.02 -13.68 7.64
CA GLY A 132 8.37 -13.43 8.92
C GLY A 132 7.04 -14.20 9.07
N LYS A 133 6.21 -14.23 8.03
CA LYS A 133 4.97 -15.01 8.03
C LYS A 133 5.23 -16.53 8.05
N PHE A 134 6.25 -16.99 7.33
CA PHE A 134 6.64 -18.39 7.34
C PHE A 134 7.08 -18.84 8.75
N ASP A 135 7.90 -18.04 9.43
CA ASP A 135 8.37 -18.33 10.78
C ASP A 135 7.21 -18.39 11.79
N LEU A 136 6.24 -17.46 11.66
CA LEU A 136 5.01 -17.50 12.46
C LEU A 136 4.19 -18.77 12.18
N ALA A 137 4.04 -19.16 10.92
CA ALA A 137 3.32 -20.37 10.55
C ALA A 137 3.98 -21.63 11.14
N VAL A 138 5.31 -21.74 11.06
CA VAL A 138 6.09 -22.83 11.68
C VAL A 138 5.87 -22.87 13.19
N CYS A 139 5.93 -21.73 13.87
CA CYS A 139 5.67 -21.64 15.31
C CYS A 139 4.24 -22.07 15.65
N ALA A 140 3.25 -21.63 14.90
CA ALA A 140 1.85 -22.01 15.08
C ALA A 140 1.66 -23.54 14.94
N LYS A 141 2.25 -24.15 13.90
CA LYS A 141 2.19 -25.60 13.68
C LYS A 141 2.80 -26.38 14.83
N LYS A 142 3.97 -25.97 15.31
CA LYS A 142 4.64 -26.58 16.47
C LYS A 142 3.77 -26.59 17.73
N ASN A 143 2.90 -25.61 17.88
CA ASN A 143 1.99 -25.48 19.01
C ASN A 143 0.57 -26.03 18.76
N GLY A 144 0.33 -26.75 17.67
CA GLY A 144 -0.97 -27.34 17.34
C GLY A 144 -2.04 -26.31 16.90
N LEU A 145 -1.64 -25.11 16.46
CA LEU A 145 -2.53 -24.03 16.04
C LEU A 145 -2.73 -24.06 14.52
N ASP A 146 -3.35 -25.14 14.02
CA ASP A 146 -3.46 -25.41 12.58
C ASP A 146 -4.19 -24.27 11.81
N ALA A 147 -5.25 -23.70 12.37
CA ALA A 147 -5.96 -22.61 11.71
C ALA A 147 -5.10 -21.35 11.52
N ILE A 148 -4.24 -21.02 12.49
CA ILE A 148 -3.28 -19.92 12.36
C ILE A 148 -2.20 -20.28 11.36
N HIS A 149 -1.65 -21.51 11.46
CA HIS A 149 -0.63 -22.00 10.53
C HIS A 149 -1.14 -21.88 9.07
N ASP A 150 -2.29 -22.45 8.76
CA ASP A 150 -2.81 -22.52 7.40
C ASP A 150 -3.05 -21.11 6.84
N THR A 151 -3.68 -20.24 7.64
CA THR A 151 -3.96 -18.86 7.24
C THR A 151 -2.67 -18.07 6.95
N VAL A 152 -1.70 -18.11 7.88
CA VAL A 152 -0.48 -17.32 7.74
C VAL A 152 0.47 -17.91 6.69
N HIS A 153 0.48 -19.24 6.52
CA HIS A 153 1.25 -19.91 5.47
C HIS A 153 0.77 -19.52 4.06
N GLU A 154 -0.54 -19.42 3.83
CA GLU A 154 -1.08 -18.93 2.56
C GLU A 154 -0.70 -17.45 2.33
N MET A 155 -0.77 -16.60 3.37
CA MET A 155 -0.30 -15.22 3.28
C MET A 155 1.20 -15.14 2.92
N ALA A 156 2.05 -16.00 3.49
CA ALA A 156 3.47 -16.06 3.14
C ALA A 156 3.69 -16.37 1.64
N ARG A 157 2.86 -17.23 1.06
CA ARG A 157 2.87 -17.54 -0.38
C ARG A 157 2.45 -16.34 -1.23
N ASP A 158 1.48 -15.56 -0.74
CA ASP A 158 1.05 -14.33 -1.42
C ASP A 158 2.17 -13.30 -1.42
N GLU A 159 2.86 -13.07 -0.29
CA GLU A 159 4.00 -12.15 -0.21
C GLU A 159 5.13 -12.58 -1.18
N ALA A 160 5.44 -13.87 -1.23
CA ALA A 160 6.43 -14.40 -2.17
C ALA A 160 5.99 -14.20 -3.64
N ARG A 161 4.70 -14.24 -3.95
CA ARG A 161 4.14 -13.93 -5.26
C ARG A 161 4.24 -12.43 -5.57
N HIS A 162 3.94 -11.57 -4.60
CA HIS A 162 4.11 -10.13 -4.72
C HIS A 162 5.58 -9.78 -5.01
N GLY A 163 6.53 -10.27 -4.21
CA GLY A 163 7.96 -10.02 -4.41
C GLY A 163 8.43 -10.41 -5.81
N ARG A 164 8.07 -11.60 -6.31
CA ARG A 164 8.39 -12.04 -7.68
C ARG A 164 7.74 -11.17 -8.75
N GLY A 165 6.50 -10.73 -8.51
CA GLY A 165 5.79 -9.84 -9.42
C GLY A 165 6.49 -8.49 -9.54
N LEU A 166 6.84 -7.87 -8.41
CA LEU A 166 7.56 -6.59 -8.36
C LEU A 166 8.95 -6.70 -8.99
N GLU A 167 9.69 -7.79 -8.72
CA GLU A 167 10.98 -8.05 -9.34
C GLU A 167 10.87 -8.18 -10.88
N GLY A 168 9.84 -8.83 -11.36
CA GLY A 168 9.55 -8.92 -12.80
C GLY A 168 9.23 -7.57 -13.44
N LEU A 169 8.53 -6.68 -12.72
CA LEU A 169 8.23 -5.32 -13.18
C LEU A 169 9.49 -4.43 -13.16
N LEU A 170 10.37 -4.60 -12.18
CA LEU A 170 11.61 -3.84 -12.05
C LEU A 170 12.59 -4.12 -13.21
N LYS A 171 12.52 -5.30 -13.83
CA LYS A 171 13.36 -5.72 -14.95
C LYS A 171 12.89 -5.20 -16.33
N ARG A 172 11.76 -4.49 -16.38
CA ARG A 172 11.23 -3.86 -17.61
C ARG A 172 11.93 -2.55 -17.91
#